data_2f7722498f8dfcdfe29e23bd02a33ccd
#
_entry.id   2f7722498f8dfcdfe29e23bd02a33ccd
#
_cell.length_a   1.000
_cell.length_b   1.000
_cell.length_c   1.000
_cell.angle_alpha   90.00
_cell.angle_beta   90.00
_cell.angle_gamma   90.00
#
_symmetry.space_group_name_H-M   'P 1'
#
loop_
_entity.id
_entity.type
_entity.pdbx_description
1 polymer ?
#
loop_
_entity_poly.entity_id
_entity_poly.type
_entity_poly.pdbx_seq_one_letter_code
_entity_poly.pdbx_strand_id
1 'polypeptide(L)'
;MYLASLTITNFRRIKSATVEFAPGLNILVGPNNIGKTAVVDALRSLLAGTDAPYPRFSVDDIHLPKGAAAAGDIDFDYVFKDLSLDDEADFLHGLKIDSDGNAEVLIRVTYGNADKSGRLRSRKVCGIHHDIAMTSTMLENLRSVYLQPLRDAELGLRPCRSSQLSRLMHILSDDAGKEQIAEKLKNLDKEIKALKPVVETQAAIIGRHKSMLGDQLAQLLAVELSGSDFTKFASRLSLLVDNFEIERNGLGYNNLIFMAVVLSELAKNADSAYRSLIVEEPEAHLHPQLQAVLLRYLSEIEVAEGEQSVQVFVTSHSPNFASIADLDVVECLVETETGVDVFHPRAVSFAKGKKEKLMRYLDVTRAELFFARRIIFVEGAAELMMIDLLAKKAGYDLRNYGVSLISVEGLNFDSFLPLFGEKAIKVPVAVITDADPVIIDEHGKSHAHYPSATEAITISSNTKDMKTHEDTFVRIFHGQKTFEYDFALHEENRSAMLAALKELHPNIGADLEVEVGSKVDDRQKAEALFSGMFERPKGKKNVQKGAFAQALAAQIDDNHLKIAIPTYIAEAVKHACKP
;
A
#
# COMPACT_ATOMS: atom_id res chain seq x y z
N MET A 1 -3.05 -14.31 20.38
CA MET A 1 -4.09 -13.27 20.13
C MET A 1 -3.65 -12.35 18.99
N TYR A 2 -4.56 -11.94 18.08
CA TYR A 2 -4.32 -10.91 17.05
C TYR A 2 -5.57 -10.03 16.86
N LEU A 3 -5.38 -8.79 16.38
CA LEU A 3 -6.48 -7.90 16.00
C LEU A 3 -7.09 -8.39 14.68
N ALA A 4 -8.31 -8.91 14.71
CA ALA A 4 -8.99 -9.49 13.56
C ALA A 4 -9.77 -8.45 12.76
N SER A 5 -10.37 -7.45 13.43
CA SER A 5 -11.06 -6.36 12.73
C SER A 5 -11.07 -5.05 13.51
N LEU A 6 -11.15 -3.96 12.77
CA LEU A 6 -11.34 -2.59 13.24
C LEU A 6 -12.49 -1.95 12.48
N THR A 7 -13.58 -1.64 13.16
CA THR A 7 -14.66 -0.84 12.58
C THR A 7 -14.51 0.61 13.00
N ILE A 8 -14.46 1.50 12.01
CA ILE A 8 -14.32 2.94 12.19
C ILE A 8 -15.64 3.59 11.84
N THR A 9 -16.22 4.37 12.75
CA THR A 9 -17.49 5.06 12.54
C THR A 9 -17.32 6.56 12.78
N ASN A 10 -17.83 7.38 11.86
CA ASN A 10 -17.94 8.82 11.97
C ASN A 10 -16.60 9.57 12.12
N PHE A 11 -15.55 9.13 11.41
CA PHE A 11 -14.21 9.68 11.55
C PHE A 11 -13.63 10.22 10.24
N ARG A 12 -13.36 11.51 10.18
CA ARG A 12 -12.79 12.23 9.02
C ARG A 12 -13.55 11.90 7.71
N ARG A 13 -12.91 11.25 6.74
CA ARG A 13 -13.55 10.83 5.49
C ARG A 13 -14.33 9.51 5.60
N ILE A 14 -14.19 8.80 6.70
CA ILE A 14 -14.81 7.49 6.92
C ILE A 14 -16.14 7.68 7.65
N LYS A 15 -17.25 7.43 6.95
CA LYS A 15 -18.58 7.40 7.59
C LYS A 15 -18.74 6.14 8.42
N SER A 16 -18.48 4.99 7.82
CA SER A 16 -18.43 3.68 8.47
C SER A 16 -17.66 2.73 7.56
N ALA A 17 -16.60 2.12 8.06
CA ALA A 17 -15.83 1.12 7.36
C ALA A 17 -15.27 0.10 8.33
N THR A 18 -15.22 -1.15 7.92
CA THR A 18 -14.57 -2.24 8.67
C THR A 18 -13.35 -2.71 7.91
N VAL A 19 -12.22 -2.69 8.58
CA VAL A 19 -10.96 -3.25 8.10
C VAL A 19 -10.78 -4.60 8.77
N GLU A 20 -10.70 -5.66 7.98
CA GLU A 20 -10.37 -7.00 8.46
C GLU A 20 -8.87 -7.23 8.33
N PHE A 21 -8.26 -7.78 9.36
CA PHE A 21 -6.82 -8.03 9.40
C PHE A 21 -6.52 -9.52 9.48
N ALA A 22 -5.35 -9.90 8.96
CA ALA A 22 -4.76 -11.22 9.13
C ALA A 22 -3.74 -11.22 10.27
N PRO A 23 -3.44 -12.36 10.88
CA PRO A 23 -2.25 -12.47 11.72
C PRO A 23 -0.99 -12.17 10.90
N GLY A 24 0.03 -11.54 11.53
CA GLY A 24 1.26 -11.14 10.83
C GLY A 24 1.14 -9.83 10.07
N LEU A 25 1.56 -9.79 8.80
CA LEU A 25 1.64 -8.58 7.98
C LEU A 25 0.28 -8.18 7.40
N ASN A 26 -0.04 -6.88 7.46
CA ASN A 26 -1.20 -6.25 6.82
C ASN A 26 -0.76 -4.95 6.15
N ILE A 27 -1.08 -4.76 4.88
CA ILE A 27 -0.63 -3.62 4.07
C ILE A 27 -1.83 -2.81 3.58
N LEU A 28 -1.98 -1.61 4.10
CA LEU A 28 -3.02 -0.66 3.71
C LEU A 28 -2.56 0.12 2.47
N VAL A 29 -3.24 -0.08 1.34
CA VAL A 29 -2.96 0.60 0.08
C VAL A 29 -4.14 1.46 -0.37
N GLY A 30 -3.92 2.36 -1.29
CA GLY A 30 -4.94 3.21 -1.89
C GLY A 30 -4.43 4.60 -2.22
N PRO A 31 -5.22 5.42 -2.94
CA PRO A 31 -4.84 6.77 -3.35
C PRO A 31 -4.42 7.67 -2.18
N ASN A 32 -3.71 8.76 -2.51
CA ASN A 32 -3.41 9.80 -1.53
C ASN A 32 -4.70 10.41 -0.97
N ASN A 33 -4.68 10.72 0.32
CA ASN A 33 -5.80 11.32 1.05
C ASN A 33 -7.08 10.45 1.08
N ILE A 34 -6.98 9.13 0.88
CA ILE A 34 -8.12 8.21 0.98
C ILE A 34 -8.52 7.90 2.43
N GLY A 35 -7.61 8.03 3.38
CA GLY A 35 -7.89 7.75 4.79
C GLY A 35 -6.97 6.70 5.43
N LYS A 36 -5.85 6.31 4.79
CA LYS A 36 -4.88 5.37 5.39
C LYS A 36 -4.40 5.84 6.76
N THR A 37 -4.00 7.11 6.89
CA THR A 37 -3.63 7.72 8.18
C THR A 37 -4.80 7.74 9.18
N ALA A 38 -6.06 7.83 8.71
CA ALA A 38 -7.21 7.73 9.61
C ALA A 38 -7.33 6.32 10.21
N VAL A 39 -7.08 5.27 9.43
CA VAL A 39 -7.01 3.88 9.95
C VAL A 39 -5.85 3.74 10.95
N VAL A 40 -4.67 4.30 10.66
CA VAL A 40 -3.53 4.31 11.59
C VAL A 40 -3.86 5.04 12.88
N ASP A 41 -4.47 6.21 12.82
CA ASP A 41 -4.87 6.96 14.01
C ASP A 41 -5.95 6.21 14.82
N ALA A 42 -6.88 5.53 14.14
CA ALA A 42 -7.82 4.63 14.81
C ALA A 42 -7.10 3.47 15.51
N LEU A 43 -6.16 2.77 14.85
CA LEU A 43 -5.33 1.74 15.49
C LEU A 43 -4.61 2.30 16.73
N ARG A 44 -3.97 3.46 16.62
CA ARG A 44 -3.26 4.13 17.71
C ARG A 44 -4.17 4.58 18.85
N SER A 45 -5.45 4.77 18.62
CA SER A 45 -6.39 5.17 19.67
C SER A 45 -6.54 4.14 20.78
N LEU A 46 -6.31 2.86 20.46
CA LEU A 46 -6.23 1.77 21.44
C LEU A 46 -4.77 1.31 21.66
N LEU A 47 -4.02 1.14 20.59
CA LEU A 47 -2.72 0.46 20.55
C LEU A 47 -1.51 1.40 20.72
N ALA A 48 -1.70 2.64 21.16
CA ALA A 48 -0.57 3.52 21.46
C ALA A 48 0.14 3.03 22.72
N GLY A 49 1.39 2.64 22.55
CA GLY A 49 2.24 2.22 23.66
C GLY A 49 2.81 3.40 24.46
N THR A 50 3.74 3.11 25.38
CA THR A 50 4.43 4.13 26.20
C THR A 50 5.31 5.07 25.37
N ASP A 51 5.60 4.74 24.11
CA ASP A 51 6.54 5.42 23.23
C ASP A 51 5.92 6.60 22.48
N ALA A 52 4.62 6.55 22.25
CA ALA A 52 3.89 7.61 21.58
C ALA A 52 2.58 7.89 22.32
N PRO A 53 2.21 9.17 22.49
CA PRO A 53 0.95 9.52 23.13
C PRO A 53 -0.23 9.05 22.27
N TYR A 54 -1.35 8.74 22.92
CA TYR A 54 -2.62 8.48 22.23
C TYR A 54 -3.00 9.68 21.36
N PRO A 55 -3.55 9.45 20.16
CA PRO A 55 -4.06 10.53 19.31
C PRO A 55 -5.10 11.38 20.04
N ARG A 56 -5.11 12.69 19.75
CA ARG A 56 -6.08 13.64 20.29
C ARG A 56 -6.89 14.18 19.14
N PHE A 57 -8.21 14.03 19.21
CA PHE A 57 -9.13 14.49 18.17
C PHE A 57 -9.95 15.68 18.63
N SER A 58 -10.44 16.42 17.65
CA SER A 58 -11.31 17.59 17.80
C SER A 58 -12.63 17.36 17.05
N VAL A 59 -13.54 18.30 17.18
CA VAL A 59 -14.79 18.29 16.42
C VAL A 59 -14.57 18.32 14.90
N ASP A 60 -13.41 18.81 14.44
CA ASP A 60 -13.04 18.82 13.03
C ASP A 60 -12.68 17.43 12.48
N ASP A 61 -12.41 16.46 13.36
CA ASP A 61 -12.16 15.06 12.99
C ASP A 61 -13.46 14.25 12.84
N ILE A 62 -14.61 14.80 13.23
CA ILE A 62 -15.91 14.16 13.03
C ILE A 62 -16.24 14.16 11.53
N HIS A 63 -16.76 13.06 11.04
CA HIS A 63 -17.14 12.94 9.63
C HIS A 63 -18.15 14.00 9.22
N LEU A 64 -17.85 14.70 8.12
CA LEU A 64 -18.71 15.73 7.56
C LEU A 64 -19.44 15.19 6.32
N PRO A 65 -20.73 14.81 6.43
CA PRO A 65 -21.52 14.40 5.28
C PRO A 65 -21.73 15.56 4.31
N LYS A 66 -21.79 15.28 3.00
CA LYS A 66 -22.09 16.31 1.99
C LYS A 66 -23.46 16.98 2.29
N GLY A 67 -23.44 18.30 2.53
CA GLY A 67 -24.65 19.10 2.77
C GLY A 67 -25.24 19.00 4.18
N ALA A 68 -24.56 18.42 5.16
CA ALA A 68 -25.00 18.36 6.56
C ALA A 68 -23.89 18.84 7.49
N ALA A 69 -24.24 19.14 8.74
CA ALA A 69 -23.27 19.45 9.78
C ALA A 69 -22.66 18.17 10.35
N ALA A 70 -21.40 18.24 10.80
CA ALA A 70 -20.76 17.16 11.55
C ALA A 70 -21.50 16.94 12.88
N ALA A 71 -21.85 15.72 13.21
CA ALA A 71 -22.59 15.38 14.43
C ALA A 71 -22.29 13.96 14.91
N GLY A 72 -22.49 13.72 16.20
CA GLY A 72 -22.29 12.42 16.83
C GLY A 72 -20.86 12.20 17.34
N ASP A 73 -20.67 11.07 17.98
CA ASP A 73 -19.37 10.65 18.50
C ASP A 73 -18.59 9.88 17.42
N ILE A 74 -17.26 9.81 17.58
CA ILE A 74 -16.39 8.95 16.79
C ILE A 74 -16.25 7.64 17.55
N ASP A 75 -16.54 6.52 16.89
CA ASP A 75 -16.40 5.17 17.49
C ASP A 75 -15.40 4.32 16.71
N PHE A 76 -14.56 3.62 17.47
CA PHE A 76 -13.64 2.61 16.97
C PHE A 76 -13.90 1.30 17.72
N ASP A 77 -14.32 0.26 16.99
CA ASP A 77 -14.58 -1.07 17.54
C ASP A 77 -13.46 -2.02 17.10
N TYR A 78 -12.83 -2.67 18.07
CA TYR A 78 -11.74 -3.62 17.87
C TYR A 78 -12.19 -5.01 18.29
N VAL A 79 -11.92 -5.99 17.44
CA VAL A 79 -12.18 -7.40 17.71
C VAL A 79 -10.87 -8.16 17.65
N PHE A 80 -10.50 -8.80 18.76
CA PHE A 80 -9.34 -9.68 18.83
C PHE A 80 -9.78 -11.13 18.83
N LYS A 81 -9.02 -11.97 18.11
CA LYS A 81 -9.26 -13.42 17.96
C LYS A 81 -8.01 -14.22 18.28
N ASP A 82 -8.18 -15.55 18.27
CA ASP A 82 -7.11 -16.52 18.52
C ASP A 82 -6.46 -16.29 19.89
N LEU A 83 -7.30 -16.33 20.93
CA LEU A 83 -6.90 -16.10 22.31
C LEU A 83 -6.36 -17.39 22.93
N SER A 84 -5.27 -17.28 23.69
CA SER A 84 -4.87 -18.31 24.64
C SER A 84 -5.71 -18.23 25.91
N LEU A 85 -5.65 -19.24 26.76
CA LEU A 85 -6.32 -19.22 28.08
C LEU A 85 -5.86 -18.08 28.98
N ASP A 86 -4.59 -17.69 28.87
CA ASP A 86 -4.03 -16.55 29.59
C ASP A 86 -4.59 -15.24 29.04
N ASP A 87 -4.70 -15.10 27.70
CA ASP A 87 -5.35 -13.95 27.06
C ASP A 87 -6.80 -13.80 27.49
N GLU A 88 -7.56 -14.92 27.55
CA GLU A 88 -8.94 -14.92 28.03
C GLU A 88 -9.06 -14.45 29.49
N ALA A 89 -8.12 -14.85 30.34
CA ALA A 89 -8.09 -14.42 31.74
C ALA A 89 -7.78 -12.92 31.85
N ASP A 90 -6.81 -12.41 31.10
CA ASP A 90 -6.41 -11.00 31.08
C ASP A 90 -7.53 -10.07 30.58
N PHE A 91 -8.34 -10.55 29.63
CA PHE A 91 -9.43 -9.79 29.00
C PHE A 91 -10.84 -10.31 29.33
N LEU A 92 -11.01 -10.98 30.46
CA LEU A 92 -12.26 -11.64 30.87
C LEU A 92 -13.50 -10.75 30.72
N HIS A 93 -13.42 -9.48 31.05
CA HIS A 93 -14.54 -8.53 30.96
C HIS A 93 -14.87 -8.13 29.51
N GLY A 94 -13.97 -8.34 28.58
CA GLY A 94 -14.14 -8.06 27.15
C GLY A 94 -14.57 -9.26 26.32
N LEU A 95 -14.67 -10.43 26.92
CA LEU A 95 -14.95 -11.67 26.20
C LEU A 95 -16.37 -11.73 25.62
N LYS A 96 -16.44 -12.28 24.43
CA LYS A 96 -17.66 -12.73 23.76
C LYS A 96 -17.36 -14.08 23.10
N ILE A 97 -18.35 -14.94 23.03
CA ILE A 97 -18.28 -16.17 22.23
C ILE A 97 -18.90 -15.88 20.86
N ASP A 98 -18.19 -16.18 19.80
CA ASP A 98 -18.68 -16.04 18.42
C ASP A 98 -19.68 -17.17 18.05
N SER A 99 -20.20 -17.14 16.81
CA SER A 99 -21.13 -18.15 16.31
C SER A 99 -20.54 -19.56 16.22
N ASP A 100 -19.23 -19.67 16.13
CA ASP A 100 -18.49 -20.93 15.97
C ASP A 100 -18.00 -21.49 17.32
N GLY A 101 -18.27 -20.78 18.41
CA GLY A 101 -17.90 -21.16 19.77
C GLY A 101 -16.51 -20.70 20.21
N ASN A 102 -15.83 -19.84 19.43
CA ASN A 102 -14.52 -19.31 19.78
C ASN A 102 -14.65 -18.03 20.61
N ALA A 103 -13.70 -17.83 21.53
CA ALA A 103 -13.63 -16.61 22.31
C ALA A 103 -13.05 -15.45 21.48
N GLU A 104 -13.72 -14.30 21.58
CA GLU A 104 -13.29 -13.02 21.01
C GLU A 104 -13.23 -11.96 22.11
N VAL A 105 -12.30 -10.98 22.00
CA VAL A 105 -12.29 -9.79 22.85
C VAL A 105 -12.82 -8.60 22.08
N LEU A 106 -13.86 -7.96 22.64
CA LEU A 106 -14.45 -6.74 22.09
C LEU A 106 -14.04 -5.52 22.89
N ILE A 107 -13.45 -4.53 22.22
CA ILE A 107 -13.04 -3.26 22.80
C ILE A 107 -13.59 -2.12 21.95
N ARG A 108 -14.16 -1.10 22.59
CA ARG A 108 -14.58 0.15 21.93
C ARG A 108 -13.85 1.35 22.49
N VAL A 109 -13.40 2.22 21.60
CA VAL A 109 -12.88 3.55 21.94
C VAL A 109 -13.81 4.60 21.32
N THR A 110 -14.46 5.39 22.17
CA THR A 110 -15.36 6.48 21.76
C THR A 110 -14.71 7.82 22.04
N TYR A 111 -14.77 8.73 21.08
CA TYR A 111 -14.40 10.13 21.24
C TYR A 111 -15.65 11.00 21.12
N GLY A 112 -15.99 11.66 22.21
CA GLY A 112 -17.18 12.50 22.31
C GLY A 112 -17.02 13.58 23.36
N ASN A 113 -18.12 14.24 23.72
CA ASN A 113 -18.16 15.24 24.79
C ASN A 113 -17.06 16.32 24.64
N ALA A 114 -17.12 17.11 23.56
CA ALA A 114 -16.18 18.18 23.28
C ALA A 114 -16.04 19.18 24.45
N ASP A 115 -14.82 19.54 24.79
CA ASP A 115 -14.54 20.61 25.72
C ASP A 115 -14.72 22.00 25.06
N LYS A 116 -14.50 23.07 25.83
CA LYS A 116 -14.65 24.46 25.36
C LYS A 116 -13.68 24.81 24.22
N SER A 117 -12.61 24.04 24.02
CA SER A 117 -11.64 24.21 22.94
C SER A 117 -11.93 23.33 21.72
N GLY A 118 -13.05 22.61 21.74
CA GLY A 118 -13.44 21.68 20.68
C GLY A 118 -12.71 20.32 20.73
N ARG A 119 -11.96 20.01 21.79
CA ARG A 119 -11.29 18.72 21.94
C ARG A 119 -12.26 17.67 22.43
N LEU A 120 -12.23 16.50 21.77
CA LEU A 120 -13.02 15.34 22.16
C LEU A 120 -12.35 14.57 23.29
N ARG A 121 -13.15 14.03 24.21
CA ARG A 121 -12.69 13.16 25.29
C ARG A 121 -12.79 11.70 24.86
N SER A 122 -11.73 10.93 25.08
CA SER A 122 -11.75 9.49 24.81
C SER A 122 -12.28 8.70 25.99
N ARG A 123 -13.07 7.67 25.69
CA ARG A 123 -13.52 6.65 26.62
C ARG A 123 -13.18 5.27 26.03
N LYS A 124 -12.55 4.41 26.83
CA LYS A 124 -12.19 3.04 26.43
C LYS A 124 -12.98 2.06 27.25
N VAL A 125 -13.75 1.23 26.59
CA VAL A 125 -14.66 0.26 27.22
C VAL A 125 -14.53 -1.10 26.53
N CYS A 126 -14.94 -2.15 27.20
CA CYS A 126 -14.93 -3.52 26.67
C CYS A 126 -16.25 -4.24 26.94
N GLY A 127 -16.39 -5.42 26.35
CA GLY A 127 -17.57 -6.27 26.48
C GLY A 127 -18.69 -5.96 25.49
N ILE A 128 -19.68 -6.84 25.44
CA ILE A 128 -20.78 -6.82 24.46
C ILE A 128 -21.61 -5.52 24.57
N HIS A 129 -21.79 -5.00 25.78
CA HIS A 129 -22.60 -3.81 26.03
C HIS A 129 -21.79 -2.51 26.08
N HIS A 130 -20.46 -2.57 25.91
CA HIS A 130 -19.56 -1.40 25.95
C HIS A 130 -19.72 -0.54 27.21
N ASP A 131 -19.93 -1.19 28.35
CA ASP A 131 -20.22 -0.55 29.64
C ASP A 131 -19.09 -0.69 30.66
N ILE A 132 -18.18 -1.64 30.47
CA ILE A 132 -17.06 -1.90 31.37
C ILE A 132 -15.85 -1.12 30.93
N ALA A 133 -15.35 -0.24 31.81
CA ALA A 133 -14.13 0.53 31.52
C ALA A 133 -12.89 -0.38 31.50
N MET A 134 -12.02 -0.19 30.53
CA MET A 134 -10.74 -0.91 30.48
C MET A 134 -9.83 -0.53 31.67
N THR A 135 -9.21 -1.52 32.25
CA THR A 135 -8.21 -1.34 33.33
C THR A 135 -6.85 -0.95 32.75
N SER A 136 -5.96 -0.38 33.61
CA SER A 136 -4.58 -0.09 33.20
C SER A 136 -3.84 -1.35 32.76
N THR A 137 -4.05 -2.48 33.46
CA THR A 137 -3.42 -3.77 33.14
C THR A 137 -3.83 -4.27 31.76
N MET A 138 -5.13 -4.20 31.41
CA MET A 138 -5.60 -4.57 30.07
C MET A 138 -4.94 -3.70 28.98
N LEU A 139 -4.72 -2.41 29.25
CA LEU A 139 -4.05 -1.52 28.29
C LEU A 139 -2.55 -1.80 28.17
N GLU A 140 -1.89 -2.17 29.27
CA GLU A 140 -0.47 -2.55 29.27
C GLU A 140 -0.23 -3.86 28.53
N ASN A 141 -1.18 -4.79 28.55
CA ASN A 141 -1.15 -6.04 27.79
C ASN A 141 -1.28 -5.84 26.25
N LEU A 142 -1.66 -4.64 25.80
CA LEU A 142 -1.73 -4.28 24.37
C LEU A 142 -0.49 -3.48 23.96
N ARG A 143 0.65 -4.15 23.80
CA ARG A 143 1.92 -3.52 23.42
C ARG A 143 1.94 -3.19 21.93
N SER A 144 2.19 -1.92 21.59
CA SER A 144 2.36 -1.49 20.22
C SER A 144 3.49 -0.47 20.08
N VAL A 145 4.19 -0.49 18.96
CA VAL A 145 5.13 0.55 18.58
C VAL A 145 4.67 1.19 17.28
N TYR A 146 4.68 2.51 17.24
CA TYR A 146 4.30 3.28 16.06
C TYR A 146 5.50 4.01 15.46
N LEU A 147 5.72 3.79 14.16
CA LEU A 147 6.77 4.43 13.38
C LEU A 147 6.17 5.36 12.34
N GLN A 148 6.46 6.66 12.47
CA GLN A 148 5.99 7.71 11.57
C GLN A 148 6.66 7.62 10.19
N PRO A 149 6.09 8.22 9.12
CA PRO A 149 6.65 8.19 7.76
C PRO A 149 8.06 8.80 7.68
N LEU A 150 8.24 9.97 8.29
CA LEU A 150 9.52 10.68 8.39
C LEU A 150 10.13 10.46 9.78
N ARG A 151 10.34 9.19 10.13
CA ARG A 151 10.92 8.83 11.42
C ARG A 151 12.38 9.26 11.49
N ASP A 152 12.73 9.88 12.60
CA ASP A 152 14.11 10.08 12.96
C ASP A 152 14.65 8.81 13.64
N ALA A 153 15.07 7.85 12.80
CA ALA A 153 15.68 6.62 13.28
C ALA A 153 16.93 6.88 14.14
N GLU A 154 17.64 7.97 13.86
CA GLU A 154 18.79 8.40 14.64
C GLU A 154 18.38 8.77 16.07
N LEU A 155 17.31 9.56 16.25
CA LEU A 155 16.79 9.89 17.57
C LEU A 155 16.32 8.65 18.34
N GLY A 156 15.65 7.70 17.66
CA GLY A 156 15.17 6.46 18.27
C GLY A 156 16.29 5.51 18.72
N LEU A 157 17.46 5.58 18.09
CA LEU A 157 18.64 4.77 18.39
C LEU A 157 19.68 5.50 19.25
N ARG A 158 19.54 6.82 19.45
CA ARG A 158 20.43 7.59 20.31
C ARG A 158 20.40 7.08 21.74
N PRO A 159 21.56 7.10 22.44
CA PRO A 159 21.65 6.71 23.83
C PRO A 159 20.72 7.56 24.71
N CYS A 160 19.64 6.97 25.21
CA CYS A 160 18.73 7.57 26.18
C CYS A 160 17.95 6.47 26.94
N ARG A 161 17.29 6.83 28.05
CA ARG A 161 16.50 5.88 28.85
C ARG A 161 15.32 5.26 28.10
N SER A 162 14.74 6.00 27.16
CA SER A 162 13.58 5.57 26.39
C SER A 162 13.96 4.97 25.03
N SER A 163 15.25 4.81 24.72
CA SER A 163 15.67 4.22 23.45
C SER A 163 15.24 2.75 23.36
N GLN A 164 14.89 2.31 22.15
CA GLN A 164 14.51 0.91 21.91
C GLN A 164 15.65 -0.05 22.24
N LEU A 165 16.90 0.36 21.99
CA LEU A 165 18.09 -0.42 22.34
C LEU A 165 18.21 -0.62 23.87
N SER A 166 17.94 0.44 24.66
CA SER A 166 17.94 0.34 26.13
C SER A 166 16.87 -0.64 26.63
N ARG A 167 15.66 -0.61 26.02
CA ARG A 167 14.56 -1.53 26.37
C ARG A 167 14.88 -2.96 26.00
N LEU A 168 15.38 -3.18 24.79
CA LEU A 168 15.82 -4.50 24.37
C LEU A 168 16.87 -5.08 25.33
N MET A 169 17.82 -4.27 25.77
CA MET A 169 18.81 -4.68 26.77
C MET A 169 18.17 -5.05 28.10
N HIS A 170 17.14 -4.32 28.54
CA HIS A 170 16.41 -4.66 29.77
C HIS A 170 15.63 -5.98 29.67
N ILE A 171 15.03 -6.27 28.52
CA ILE A 171 14.27 -7.50 28.26
C ILE A 171 15.21 -8.71 28.18
N LEU A 172 16.34 -8.57 27.49
CA LEU A 172 17.32 -9.65 27.30
C LEU A 172 18.19 -9.94 28.53
N SER A 173 18.16 -9.07 29.54
CA SER A 173 18.98 -9.24 30.76
C SER A 173 18.11 -9.82 31.87
N ASP A 174 18.44 -11.03 32.31
CA ASP A 174 17.92 -11.60 33.54
C ASP A 174 18.47 -10.87 34.78
N ASP A 175 17.92 -11.16 35.95
CA ASP A 175 18.35 -10.50 37.20
C ASP A 175 19.82 -10.79 37.53
N ALA A 176 20.30 -11.99 37.24
CA ALA A 176 21.70 -12.35 37.44
C ALA A 176 22.64 -11.54 36.52
N GLY A 177 22.27 -11.37 35.25
CA GLY A 177 23.00 -10.53 34.30
C GLY A 177 23.00 -9.05 34.67
N LYS A 178 21.87 -8.54 35.18
CA LYS A 178 21.75 -7.15 35.67
C LYS A 178 22.65 -6.93 36.88
N GLU A 179 22.69 -7.88 37.83
CA GLU A 179 23.57 -7.83 39.03
C GLU A 179 25.05 -7.89 38.63
N GLN A 180 25.43 -8.79 37.73
CA GLN A 180 26.81 -8.89 37.24
C GLN A 180 27.31 -7.59 36.60
N ILE A 181 26.47 -6.96 35.76
CA ILE A 181 26.80 -5.67 35.12
C ILE A 181 26.92 -4.58 36.20
N ALA A 182 25.97 -4.52 37.13
CA ALA A 182 25.98 -3.54 38.22
C ALA A 182 27.24 -3.70 39.11
N GLU A 183 27.65 -4.93 39.41
CA GLU A 183 28.88 -5.20 40.19
C GLU A 183 30.13 -4.75 39.43
N LYS A 184 30.25 -5.07 38.15
CA LYS A 184 31.37 -4.60 37.31
C LYS A 184 31.44 -3.07 37.26
N LEU A 185 30.29 -2.39 37.14
CA LEU A 185 30.23 -0.93 37.15
C LEU A 185 30.67 -0.33 38.51
N LYS A 186 30.26 -0.96 39.63
CA LYS A 186 30.70 -0.54 40.96
C LYS A 186 32.22 -0.72 41.14
N ASN A 187 32.79 -1.79 40.62
CA ASN A 187 34.22 -2.01 40.66
C ASN A 187 34.97 -0.99 39.80
N LEU A 188 34.50 -0.71 38.59
CA LEU A 188 35.05 0.34 37.76
C LEU A 188 34.97 1.73 38.43
N ASP A 189 33.85 2.06 39.09
CA ASP A 189 33.71 3.32 39.84
C ASP A 189 34.78 3.42 40.97
N LYS A 190 35.04 2.33 41.71
CA LYS A 190 36.11 2.29 42.72
C LYS A 190 37.49 2.51 42.12
N GLU A 191 37.78 1.87 40.98
CA GLU A 191 39.05 2.03 40.29
C GLU A 191 39.24 3.46 39.80
N ILE A 192 38.22 4.06 39.18
CA ILE A 192 38.26 5.44 38.69
C ILE A 192 38.43 6.43 39.84
N LYS A 193 37.74 6.24 40.98
CA LYS A 193 37.87 7.08 42.17
C LYS A 193 39.29 7.05 42.75
N ALA A 194 40.03 5.97 42.57
CA ALA A 194 41.41 5.83 43.04
C ALA A 194 42.43 6.50 42.11
N LEU A 195 42.04 6.90 40.89
CA LEU A 195 42.95 7.55 39.97
C LEU A 195 43.35 8.95 40.45
N LYS A 196 44.64 9.27 40.32
CA LYS A 196 45.24 10.54 40.77
C LYS A 196 44.43 11.78 40.31
N PRO A 197 44.01 11.94 39.05
CA PRO A 197 43.24 13.13 38.64
C PRO A 197 41.91 13.29 39.40
N VAL A 198 41.21 12.18 39.72
CA VAL A 198 39.93 12.21 40.43
C VAL A 198 40.12 12.57 41.89
N VAL A 199 41.14 11.97 42.55
CA VAL A 199 41.51 12.29 43.93
C VAL A 199 41.93 13.75 44.06
N GLU A 200 42.76 14.26 43.16
CA GLU A 200 43.21 15.65 43.17
C GLU A 200 42.04 16.63 42.91
N THR A 201 41.13 16.31 41.98
CA THR A 201 39.94 17.10 41.75
C THR A 201 39.03 17.15 42.97
N GLN A 202 38.81 16.01 43.61
CA GLN A 202 38.01 15.94 44.85
C GLN A 202 38.65 16.75 45.95
N ALA A 203 39.97 16.61 46.18
CA ALA A 203 40.70 17.35 47.18
C ALA A 203 40.65 18.87 46.95
N ALA A 204 40.79 19.33 45.70
CA ALA A 204 40.72 20.73 45.35
C ALA A 204 39.33 21.32 45.66
N ILE A 205 38.25 20.59 45.32
CA ILE A 205 36.88 21.00 45.63
C ILE A 205 36.63 21.06 47.12
N ILE A 206 37.01 20.02 47.85
CA ILE A 206 36.86 19.95 49.32
C ILE A 206 37.63 21.08 49.98
N GLY A 207 38.89 21.31 49.60
CA GLY A 207 39.72 22.37 50.14
C GLY A 207 39.11 23.76 49.95
N ARG A 208 38.58 24.03 48.74
CA ARG A 208 37.91 25.31 48.45
C ARG A 208 36.62 25.47 49.25
N HIS A 209 35.80 24.38 49.33
CA HIS A 209 34.54 24.37 50.06
C HIS A 209 34.75 24.64 51.57
N LYS A 210 35.74 23.99 52.17
CA LYS A 210 36.14 24.25 53.55
C LYS A 210 36.60 25.70 53.77
N SER A 211 37.37 26.24 52.83
CA SER A 211 37.84 27.64 52.93
C SER A 211 36.69 28.66 52.85
N MET A 212 35.60 28.30 52.15
CA MET A 212 34.42 29.16 52.04
C MET A 212 33.49 29.12 53.27
N LEU A 213 33.29 27.91 53.84
CA LEU A 213 32.26 27.70 54.88
C LEU A 213 32.82 27.47 56.27
N GLY A 214 34.14 27.24 56.40
CA GLY A 214 34.77 26.82 57.66
C GLY A 214 34.50 25.34 57.97
N ASP A 215 35.27 24.77 58.88
CA ASP A 215 35.21 23.33 59.21
C ASP A 215 33.87 22.87 59.80
N GLN A 216 33.13 23.77 60.45
CA GLN A 216 31.86 23.42 61.11
C GLN A 216 30.65 23.37 60.15
N LEU A 217 30.68 24.12 59.05
CA LEU A 217 29.60 24.21 58.08
C LEU A 217 29.90 23.45 56.76
N ALA A 218 31.14 23.04 56.57
CA ALA A 218 31.55 22.30 55.37
C ALA A 218 30.89 20.92 55.31
N GLN A 219 30.25 20.63 54.20
CA GLN A 219 29.62 19.34 53.94
C GLN A 219 30.64 18.32 53.43
N LEU A 220 30.32 17.04 53.60
CA LEU A 220 31.08 15.95 53.00
C LEU A 220 30.82 15.91 51.50
N LEU A 221 31.87 16.09 50.71
CA LEU A 221 31.80 16.04 49.24
C LEU A 221 32.55 14.81 48.72
N ALA A 222 31.97 14.12 47.79
CA ALA A 222 32.59 13.02 47.07
C ALA A 222 32.38 13.21 45.55
N VAL A 223 33.41 12.86 44.80
CA VAL A 223 33.32 12.75 43.34
C VAL A 223 33.10 11.31 42.99
N GLU A 224 32.04 11.00 42.24
CA GLU A 224 31.75 9.64 41.82
C GLU A 224 31.32 9.58 40.37
N LEU A 225 31.42 8.41 39.75
CA LEU A 225 30.92 8.18 38.41
C LEU A 225 29.41 8.19 38.46
N SER A 226 28.79 9.22 37.85
CA SER A 226 27.34 9.28 37.76
C SER A 226 26.84 8.12 36.90
N GLY A 227 26.15 7.14 37.51
CA GLY A 227 25.48 6.10 36.78
C GLY A 227 26.12 4.73 36.79
N SER A 228 26.51 4.26 37.94
CA SER A 228 26.95 2.87 38.16
C SER A 228 25.78 1.87 38.35
N ASP A 229 24.59 2.19 37.87
CA ASP A 229 23.44 1.26 37.85
C ASP A 229 23.18 0.73 36.43
N PHE A 230 22.53 -0.42 36.36
CA PHE A 230 22.21 -1.10 35.09
C PHE A 230 21.37 -0.22 34.16
N THR A 231 20.35 0.49 34.66
CA THR A 231 19.45 1.32 33.86
C THR A 231 20.20 2.47 33.19
N LYS A 232 21.11 3.13 33.91
CA LYS A 232 21.93 4.19 33.33
C LYS A 232 22.96 3.64 32.34
N PHE A 233 23.49 2.44 32.58
CA PHE A 233 24.36 1.75 31.63
C PHE A 233 23.61 1.44 30.32
N ALA A 234 22.47 0.79 30.41
CA ALA A 234 21.63 0.48 29.26
C ALA A 234 21.27 1.74 28.43
N SER A 235 20.99 2.86 29.11
CA SER A 235 20.69 4.14 28.48
C SER A 235 21.86 4.82 27.75
N ARG A 236 23.06 4.31 27.90
CA ARG A 236 24.30 4.82 27.26
C ARG A 236 24.77 3.93 26.12
N LEU A 237 24.08 2.82 25.84
CA LEU A 237 24.43 1.96 24.73
C LEU A 237 24.19 2.72 23.42
N SER A 238 25.17 2.68 22.53
CA SER A 238 25.10 3.18 21.17
C SER A 238 25.30 2.05 20.18
N LEU A 239 24.65 2.14 19.04
CA LEU A 239 24.82 1.22 17.92
C LEU A 239 25.83 1.81 16.94
N LEU A 240 26.79 0.99 16.53
CA LEU A 240 27.78 1.34 15.50
C LEU A 240 27.51 0.51 14.25
N VAL A 241 27.64 1.14 13.09
CA VAL A 241 27.55 0.50 11.77
C VAL A 241 28.93 0.57 11.12
N ASP A 242 29.55 -0.58 10.83
CA ASP A 242 30.90 -0.65 10.27
C ASP A 242 31.94 0.19 11.04
N ASN A 243 31.84 0.23 12.37
CA ASN A 243 32.63 1.05 13.30
C ASN A 243 32.39 2.56 13.23
N PHE A 244 31.35 3.01 12.53
CA PHE A 244 30.94 4.42 12.51
C PHE A 244 29.67 4.63 13.34
N GLU A 245 29.52 5.82 13.89
CA GLU A 245 28.29 6.25 14.56
C GLU A 245 27.14 6.28 13.55
N ILE A 246 25.93 5.97 14.02
CA ILE A 246 24.74 5.82 13.20
C ILE A 246 24.39 7.10 12.40
N GLU A 247 24.77 8.27 12.91
CA GLU A 247 24.60 9.56 12.25
C GLU A 247 25.39 9.70 10.94
N ARG A 248 26.37 8.82 10.71
CA ARG A 248 27.17 8.79 9.47
C ARG A 248 26.65 7.80 8.44
N ASN A 249 25.61 7.06 8.75
CA ASN A 249 25.00 6.09 7.85
C ASN A 249 23.83 6.72 7.08
N GLY A 250 23.44 6.12 5.97
CA GLY A 250 22.31 6.62 5.17
C GLY A 250 20.96 6.39 5.85
N LEU A 251 20.03 7.37 5.73
CA LEU A 251 18.72 7.35 6.39
C LEU A 251 17.92 6.07 6.13
N GLY A 252 17.96 5.53 4.90
CA GLY A 252 17.26 4.29 4.56
C GLY A 252 17.77 3.10 5.36
N TYR A 253 19.08 2.93 5.48
CA TYR A 253 19.67 1.86 6.29
C TYR A 253 19.39 2.05 7.77
N ASN A 254 19.45 3.28 8.28
CA ASN A 254 19.11 3.60 9.67
C ASN A 254 17.67 3.22 9.99
N ASN A 255 16.73 3.45 9.05
CA ASN A 255 15.34 3.03 9.18
C ASN A 255 15.19 1.50 9.29
N LEU A 256 15.94 0.73 8.48
CA LEU A 256 15.93 -0.74 8.56
C LEU A 256 16.51 -1.24 9.89
N ILE A 257 17.61 -0.67 10.33
CA ILE A 257 18.25 -1.00 11.63
C ILE A 257 17.28 -0.69 12.77
N PHE A 258 16.63 0.48 12.75
CA PHE A 258 15.67 0.86 13.76
C PHE A 258 14.48 -0.10 13.82
N MET A 259 13.91 -0.48 12.66
CA MET A 259 12.85 -1.50 12.61
C MET A 259 13.32 -2.85 13.16
N ALA A 260 14.54 -3.27 12.84
CA ALA A 260 15.09 -4.52 13.37
C ALA A 260 15.20 -4.51 14.91
N VAL A 261 15.65 -3.39 15.49
CA VAL A 261 15.71 -3.24 16.96
C VAL A 261 14.32 -3.25 17.59
N VAL A 262 13.36 -2.54 16.97
CA VAL A 262 11.96 -2.50 17.44
C VAL A 262 11.30 -3.87 17.36
N LEU A 263 11.45 -4.58 16.25
CA LEU A 263 10.88 -5.93 16.09
C LEU A 263 11.51 -6.91 17.09
N SER A 264 12.83 -6.82 17.32
CA SER A 264 13.50 -7.63 18.32
C SER A 264 12.98 -7.34 19.74
N GLU A 265 12.72 -6.07 20.08
CA GLU A 265 12.13 -5.68 21.36
C GLU A 265 10.72 -6.24 21.52
N LEU A 266 9.87 -6.10 20.50
CA LEU A 266 8.51 -6.60 20.52
C LEU A 266 8.45 -8.14 20.61
N ALA A 267 9.24 -8.84 19.79
CA ALA A 267 9.26 -10.30 19.75
C ALA A 267 9.77 -10.94 21.06
N LYS A 268 10.71 -10.30 21.73
CA LYS A 268 11.28 -10.78 23.02
C LYS A 268 10.45 -10.36 24.25
N ASN A 269 9.46 -9.49 24.09
CA ASN A 269 8.61 -9.06 25.19
C ASN A 269 7.56 -10.14 25.50
N ALA A 270 7.79 -10.96 26.50
CA ALA A 270 6.89 -12.01 26.93
C ALA A 270 5.71 -11.51 27.80
N ASP A 271 5.80 -10.32 28.38
CA ASP A 271 4.86 -9.82 29.39
C ASP A 271 3.53 -9.31 28.79
N SER A 272 3.48 -9.06 27.50
CA SER A 272 2.27 -8.55 26.85
C SER A 272 1.48 -9.69 26.18
N ALA A 273 0.16 -9.64 26.22
CA ALA A 273 -0.72 -10.57 25.51
C ALA A 273 -0.75 -10.31 23.99
N TYR A 274 -0.72 -9.04 23.60
CA TYR A 274 -0.74 -8.62 22.22
C TYR A 274 0.44 -7.70 21.89
N ARG A 275 1.04 -7.92 20.70
CA ARG A 275 2.19 -7.13 20.21
C ARG A 275 1.93 -6.70 18.79
N SER A 276 2.16 -5.42 18.51
CA SER A 276 2.06 -4.92 17.13
C SER A 276 3.10 -3.85 16.81
N LEU A 277 3.39 -3.77 15.51
CA LEU A 277 4.20 -2.72 14.90
C LEU A 277 3.35 -2.01 13.86
N ILE A 278 3.15 -0.71 14.01
CA ILE A 278 2.46 0.14 13.03
C ILE A 278 3.51 1.01 12.34
N VAL A 279 3.65 0.86 11.03
CA VAL A 279 4.64 1.58 10.22
C VAL A 279 3.95 2.32 9.10
N GLU A 280 4.09 3.64 9.08
CA GLU A 280 3.67 4.43 7.93
C GLU A 280 4.83 4.58 6.95
N GLU A 281 4.55 4.29 5.67
CA GLU A 281 5.46 4.46 4.53
C GLU A 281 6.87 3.92 4.79
N PRO A 282 7.01 2.61 5.10
CA PRO A 282 8.33 2.02 5.36
C PRO A 282 9.30 2.14 4.18
N GLU A 283 8.76 2.31 2.98
CA GLU A 283 9.51 2.53 1.74
C GLU A 283 10.18 3.91 1.64
N ALA A 284 9.84 4.86 2.50
CA ALA A 284 10.44 6.20 2.47
C ALA A 284 11.96 6.13 2.60
N HIS A 285 12.65 6.78 1.68
CA HIS A 285 14.12 6.79 1.55
C HIS A 285 14.79 5.43 1.23
N LEU A 286 14.00 4.38 0.92
CA LEU A 286 14.54 3.10 0.49
C LEU A 286 14.60 3.00 -1.04
N HIS A 287 15.74 2.55 -1.55
CA HIS A 287 15.84 2.14 -2.94
C HIS A 287 14.91 0.93 -3.21
N PRO A 288 14.29 0.80 -4.41
CA PRO A 288 13.34 -0.27 -4.72
C PRO A 288 13.80 -1.69 -4.35
N GLN A 289 15.09 -2.00 -4.51
CA GLN A 289 15.63 -3.31 -4.10
C GLN A 289 15.54 -3.53 -2.58
N LEU A 290 15.79 -2.49 -1.78
CA LEU A 290 15.66 -2.57 -0.31
C LEU A 290 14.21 -2.65 0.12
N GLN A 291 13.28 -2.02 -0.62
CA GLN A 291 11.84 -2.19 -0.39
C GLN A 291 11.43 -3.65 -0.54
N ALA A 292 11.93 -4.34 -1.58
CA ALA A 292 11.67 -5.76 -1.80
C ALA A 292 12.23 -6.65 -0.67
N VAL A 293 13.45 -6.36 -0.20
CA VAL A 293 14.07 -7.10 0.91
C VAL A 293 13.28 -6.88 2.20
N LEU A 294 12.91 -5.63 2.49
CA LEU A 294 12.11 -5.30 3.69
C LEU A 294 10.76 -6.03 3.65
N LEU A 295 10.03 -5.95 2.54
CA LEU A 295 8.72 -6.57 2.44
C LEU A 295 8.80 -8.09 2.60
N ARG A 296 9.78 -8.74 1.96
CA ARG A 296 10.02 -10.17 2.14
C ARG A 296 10.25 -10.50 3.61
N TYR A 297 11.12 -9.76 4.28
CA TYR A 297 11.38 -9.96 5.70
C TYR A 297 10.11 -9.82 6.54
N LEU A 298 9.31 -8.77 6.31
CA LEU A 298 8.05 -8.56 7.04
C LEU A 298 7.00 -9.64 6.76
N SER A 299 7.01 -10.24 5.56
CA SER A 299 6.08 -11.34 5.19
C SER A 299 6.49 -12.69 5.76
N GLU A 300 7.79 -12.90 5.98
CA GLU A 300 8.39 -14.16 6.39
C GLU A 300 8.88 -14.13 7.84
N ILE A 301 8.36 -13.20 8.68
CA ILE A 301 8.73 -13.18 10.11
C ILE A 301 8.30 -14.49 10.76
N GLU A 302 9.24 -15.38 10.97
CA GLU A 302 9.05 -16.59 11.75
C GLU A 302 9.25 -16.29 13.24
N VAL A 303 8.45 -16.94 14.08
CA VAL A 303 8.58 -16.85 15.55
C VAL A 303 9.68 -17.84 15.97
N ALA A 304 10.85 -17.33 16.33
CA ALA A 304 11.95 -18.15 16.83
C ALA A 304 11.68 -18.66 18.26
N GLU A 305 12.46 -19.62 18.71
CA GLU A 305 12.37 -20.13 20.10
C GLU A 305 12.56 -18.98 21.12
N GLY A 306 11.60 -18.84 22.01
CA GLY A 306 11.57 -17.76 23.02
C GLY A 306 11.15 -16.40 22.47
N GLU A 307 10.55 -16.36 21.28
CA GLU A 307 9.92 -15.18 20.71
C GLU A 307 8.38 -15.31 20.69
N GLN A 308 7.73 -14.18 20.52
CA GLN A 308 6.29 -14.07 20.46
C GLN A 308 5.89 -13.46 19.11
N SER A 309 4.70 -13.81 18.63
CA SER A 309 4.18 -13.25 17.37
C SER A 309 3.96 -11.74 17.46
N VAL A 310 4.28 -11.04 16.38
CA VAL A 310 4.08 -9.59 16.23
C VAL A 310 3.18 -9.36 15.01
N GLN A 311 2.07 -8.68 15.20
CA GLN A 311 1.21 -8.25 14.09
C GLN A 311 1.75 -6.92 13.53
N VAL A 312 1.88 -6.83 12.20
CA VAL A 312 2.50 -5.68 11.55
C VAL A 312 1.47 -4.99 10.65
N PHE A 313 1.28 -3.70 10.85
CA PHE A 313 0.43 -2.84 10.03
C PHE A 313 1.30 -1.87 9.26
N VAL A 314 1.18 -1.87 7.95
CA VAL A 314 1.95 -1.02 7.05
C VAL A 314 1.01 -0.17 6.22
N THR A 315 1.27 1.13 6.11
CA THR A 315 0.66 1.93 5.05
C THR A 315 1.66 2.15 3.93
N SER A 316 1.23 2.04 2.68
CA SER A 316 2.10 2.29 1.54
C SER A 316 1.43 3.13 0.46
N HIS A 317 2.24 3.97 -0.19
CA HIS A 317 1.91 4.71 -1.40
C HIS A 317 2.73 4.23 -2.62
N SER A 318 3.56 3.21 -2.43
CA SER A 318 4.48 2.71 -3.45
C SER A 318 3.86 1.60 -4.30
N PRO A 319 3.64 1.81 -5.61
CA PRO A 319 3.29 0.71 -6.50
C PRO A 319 4.35 -0.40 -6.50
N ASN A 320 5.63 -0.06 -6.31
CA ASN A 320 6.67 -1.07 -6.18
C ASN A 320 6.46 -1.96 -4.95
N PHE A 321 6.07 -1.37 -3.81
CA PHE A 321 5.75 -2.13 -2.60
C PHE A 321 4.53 -3.02 -2.80
N ALA A 322 3.46 -2.49 -3.40
CA ALA A 322 2.24 -3.23 -3.71
C ALA A 322 2.44 -4.34 -4.76
N SER A 323 3.39 -4.17 -5.71
CA SER A 323 3.67 -5.18 -6.75
C SER A 323 4.33 -6.45 -6.21
N ILE A 324 4.98 -6.37 -5.06
CA ILE A 324 5.71 -7.48 -4.43
C ILE A 324 4.87 -8.15 -3.34
N ALA A 325 3.90 -7.42 -2.78
CA ALA A 325 3.04 -7.91 -1.71
C ALA A 325 2.14 -9.06 -2.18
N ASP A 326 1.94 -10.07 -1.33
CA ASP A 326 0.89 -11.06 -1.56
C ASP A 326 -0.49 -10.38 -1.42
N LEU A 327 -1.43 -10.76 -2.28
CA LEU A 327 -2.80 -10.24 -2.24
C LEU A 327 -3.53 -10.55 -0.92
N ASP A 328 -3.09 -11.58 -0.21
CA ASP A 328 -3.71 -11.99 1.06
C ASP A 328 -3.41 -11.04 2.22
N VAL A 329 -2.35 -10.23 2.10
CA VAL A 329 -1.96 -9.24 3.12
C VAL A 329 -2.30 -7.80 2.73
N VAL A 330 -2.94 -7.59 1.58
CA VAL A 330 -3.28 -6.26 1.07
C VAL A 330 -4.71 -5.87 1.45
N GLU A 331 -4.86 -4.64 1.95
CA GLU A 331 -6.13 -4.00 2.29
C GLU A 331 -6.28 -2.73 1.43
N CYS A 332 -7.25 -2.72 0.52
CA CYS A 332 -7.45 -1.61 -0.42
C CYS A 332 -8.48 -0.62 0.11
N LEU A 333 -8.09 0.61 0.37
CA LEU A 333 -9.03 1.70 0.67
C LEU A 333 -9.51 2.35 -0.62
N VAL A 334 -10.83 2.44 -0.78
CA VAL A 334 -11.49 2.94 -1.99
C VAL A 334 -12.45 4.06 -1.63
N GLU A 335 -12.46 5.13 -2.45
CA GLU A 335 -13.43 6.21 -2.30
C GLU A 335 -14.78 5.78 -2.88
N THR A 336 -15.86 6.01 -2.14
CA THR A 336 -17.23 5.76 -2.57
C THR A 336 -18.05 7.04 -2.48
N GLU A 337 -19.27 7.04 -3.03
CA GLU A 337 -20.17 8.20 -2.95
C GLU A 337 -20.50 8.61 -1.50
N THR A 338 -20.48 7.66 -0.57
CA THR A 338 -20.87 7.84 0.84
C THR A 338 -19.69 7.98 1.80
N GLY A 339 -18.45 7.89 1.29
CA GLY A 339 -17.24 7.97 2.11
C GLY A 339 -16.12 7.06 1.61
N VAL A 340 -15.50 6.33 2.51
CA VAL A 340 -14.42 5.39 2.22
C VAL A 340 -14.88 3.98 2.59
N ASP A 341 -14.61 3.02 1.71
CA ASP A 341 -14.84 1.60 1.93
C ASP A 341 -13.49 0.85 1.91
N VAL A 342 -13.46 -0.35 2.46
CA VAL A 342 -12.26 -1.20 2.46
C VAL A 342 -12.56 -2.49 1.73
N PHE A 343 -11.68 -2.83 0.81
CA PHE A 343 -11.76 -4.06 0.04
C PHE A 343 -10.56 -4.96 0.33
N HIS A 344 -10.84 -6.23 0.52
CA HIS A 344 -9.86 -7.26 0.85
C HIS A 344 -9.64 -8.21 -0.34
N PRO A 345 -8.54 -8.08 -1.10
CA PRO A 345 -8.28 -8.94 -2.26
C PRO A 345 -8.29 -10.44 -1.93
N ARG A 346 -7.95 -10.83 -0.69
CA ARG A 346 -8.03 -12.22 -0.23
C ARG A 346 -9.46 -12.80 -0.25
N ALA A 347 -10.50 -11.97 -0.21
CA ALA A 347 -11.89 -12.39 -0.29
C ALA A 347 -12.34 -12.71 -1.73
N VAL A 348 -11.52 -12.40 -2.73
CA VAL A 348 -11.84 -12.64 -4.14
C VAL A 348 -11.70 -14.11 -4.48
N SER A 349 -12.77 -14.69 -5.04
CA SER A 349 -12.74 -16.05 -5.57
C SER A 349 -12.19 -16.04 -7.01
N PHE A 350 -10.91 -16.37 -7.16
CA PHE A 350 -10.29 -16.55 -8.46
C PHE A 350 -10.54 -17.94 -9.03
N ALA A 351 -10.71 -18.05 -10.35
CA ALA A 351 -10.65 -19.33 -11.01
C ALA A 351 -9.24 -19.94 -10.87
N LYS A 352 -9.15 -21.28 -10.98
CA LYS A 352 -7.90 -22.03 -10.74
C LYS A 352 -6.72 -21.44 -11.53
N GLY A 353 -5.65 -21.11 -10.83
CA GLY A 353 -4.40 -20.57 -11.38
C GLY A 353 -4.44 -19.09 -11.79
N LYS A 354 -5.57 -18.38 -11.62
CA LYS A 354 -5.68 -16.97 -12.02
C LYS A 354 -5.06 -16.01 -11.00
N LYS A 355 -5.14 -16.33 -9.71
CA LYS A 355 -4.45 -15.56 -8.66
C LYS A 355 -2.94 -15.60 -8.85
N GLU A 356 -2.36 -16.78 -9.05
CA GLU A 356 -0.93 -16.96 -9.28
C GLU A 356 -0.48 -16.29 -10.59
N LYS A 357 -1.35 -16.30 -11.61
CA LYS A 357 -1.11 -15.59 -12.87
C LYS A 357 -1.08 -14.09 -12.63
N LEU A 358 -2.08 -13.54 -11.94
CA LEU A 358 -2.12 -12.13 -11.56
C LEU A 358 -0.84 -11.71 -10.84
N MET A 359 -0.43 -12.45 -9.82
CA MET A 359 0.78 -12.16 -9.03
C MET A 359 2.05 -12.13 -9.89
N ARG A 360 2.16 -12.97 -10.93
CA ARG A 360 3.31 -12.96 -11.86
C ARG A 360 3.29 -11.76 -12.81
N TYR A 361 2.11 -11.27 -13.16
CA TYR A 361 1.94 -10.10 -14.04
C TYR A 361 1.92 -8.77 -13.29
N LEU A 362 1.77 -8.81 -11.97
CA LEU A 362 1.71 -7.62 -11.13
C LEU A 362 3.11 -7.04 -10.94
N ASP A 363 3.54 -6.22 -11.89
CA ASP A 363 4.75 -5.41 -11.81
C ASP A 363 4.43 -4.01 -11.27
N VAL A 364 5.44 -3.18 -11.14
CA VAL A 364 5.31 -1.80 -10.62
C VAL A 364 4.29 -0.98 -11.42
N THR A 365 4.27 -1.15 -12.75
CA THR A 365 3.35 -0.40 -13.62
C THR A 365 1.90 -0.83 -13.42
N ARG A 366 1.67 -2.15 -13.31
CA ARG A 366 0.31 -2.69 -13.11
C ARG A 366 -0.17 -2.56 -11.68
N ALA A 367 0.73 -2.53 -10.70
CA ALA A 367 0.36 -2.29 -9.31
C ALA A 367 -0.24 -0.89 -9.07
N GLU A 368 -0.14 0.02 -10.03
CA GLU A 368 -0.89 1.29 -10.02
C GLU A 368 -2.41 1.07 -9.89
N LEU A 369 -2.93 -0.10 -10.28
CA LEU A 369 -4.35 -0.43 -10.13
C LEU A 369 -4.88 -0.28 -8.69
N PHE A 370 -4.03 -0.49 -7.67
CA PHE A 370 -4.41 -0.32 -6.26
C PHE A 370 -4.49 1.15 -5.81
N PHE A 371 -3.96 2.07 -6.61
CA PHE A 371 -3.88 3.50 -6.31
C PHE A 371 -4.72 4.34 -7.29
N ALA A 372 -5.21 3.72 -8.36
CA ALA A 372 -5.97 4.38 -9.40
C ALA A 372 -7.38 4.76 -8.89
N ARG A 373 -7.86 5.93 -9.28
CA ARG A 373 -9.25 6.33 -9.08
C ARG A 373 -10.16 5.82 -10.19
N ARG A 374 -9.58 5.56 -11.36
CA ARG A 374 -10.23 5.09 -12.58
C ARG A 374 -9.23 4.32 -13.41
N ILE A 375 -9.67 3.33 -14.15
CA ILE A 375 -8.78 2.46 -14.92
C ILE A 375 -9.29 2.28 -16.35
N ILE A 376 -8.35 2.28 -17.29
CA ILE A 376 -8.55 1.75 -18.63
C ILE A 376 -7.58 0.59 -18.82
N PHE A 377 -8.11 -0.62 -18.98
CA PHE A 377 -7.33 -1.79 -19.36
C PHE A 377 -7.26 -1.93 -20.87
N VAL A 378 -6.08 -2.25 -21.40
CA VAL A 378 -5.81 -2.50 -22.82
C VAL A 378 -5.01 -3.79 -22.99
N GLU A 379 -5.04 -4.37 -24.19
CA GLU A 379 -4.37 -5.65 -24.46
C GLU A 379 -2.85 -5.52 -24.47
N GLY A 380 -2.31 -4.48 -25.11
CA GLY A 380 -0.88 -4.39 -25.32
C GLY A 380 -0.31 -2.98 -25.45
N ALA A 381 0.96 -2.96 -25.86
CA ALA A 381 1.74 -1.73 -25.95
C ALA A 381 1.26 -0.78 -27.07
N ALA A 382 0.67 -1.31 -28.13
CA ALA A 382 0.14 -0.49 -29.24
C ALA A 382 -1.04 0.37 -28.75
N GLU A 383 -1.99 -0.26 -28.08
CA GLU A 383 -3.15 0.43 -27.50
C GLU A 383 -2.70 1.38 -26.39
N LEU A 384 -1.74 0.96 -25.55
CA LEU A 384 -1.18 1.81 -24.47
C LEU A 384 -0.67 3.16 -25.02
N MET A 385 0.03 3.13 -26.15
CA MET A 385 0.56 4.34 -26.79
C MET A 385 -0.54 5.19 -27.45
N MET A 386 -1.52 4.54 -28.07
CA MET A 386 -2.51 5.22 -28.89
C MET A 386 -3.68 5.77 -28.07
N ILE A 387 -4.12 5.07 -27.01
CA ILE A 387 -5.33 5.46 -26.26
C ILE A 387 -5.16 6.81 -25.56
N ASP A 388 -4.00 7.09 -24.96
CA ASP A 388 -3.73 8.41 -24.33
C ASP A 388 -3.79 9.55 -25.37
N LEU A 389 -3.21 9.33 -26.55
CA LEU A 389 -3.25 10.28 -27.65
C LEU A 389 -4.70 10.50 -28.18
N LEU A 390 -5.43 9.42 -28.39
CA LEU A 390 -6.81 9.47 -28.87
C LEU A 390 -7.74 10.14 -27.84
N ALA A 391 -7.54 9.86 -26.55
CA ALA A 391 -8.28 10.53 -25.49
C ALA A 391 -8.04 12.05 -25.50
N LYS A 392 -6.79 12.49 -25.65
CA LYS A 392 -6.46 13.93 -25.78
C LYS A 392 -7.13 14.56 -27.01
N LYS A 393 -7.13 13.87 -28.14
CA LYS A 393 -7.83 14.33 -29.36
C LYS A 393 -9.36 14.36 -29.18
N ALA A 394 -9.93 13.50 -28.31
CA ALA A 394 -11.33 13.53 -27.89
C ALA A 394 -11.63 14.63 -26.85
N GLY A 395 -10.64 15.38 -26.39
CA GLY A 395 -10.80 16.43 -25.38
C GLY A 395 -10.65 15.95 -23.93
N TYR A 396 -10.15 14.74 -23.71
CA TYR A 396 -9.92 14.18 -22.38
C TYR A 396 -8.40 14.00 -22.12
N ASP A 397 -7.87 14.70 -21.14
CA ASP A 397 -6.54 14.39 -20.59
C ASP A 397 -6.73 13.37 -19.45
N LEU A 398 -6.38 12.12 -19.67
CA LEU A 398 -6.57 11.02 -18.74
C LEU A 398 -5.96 11.30 -17.36
N ARG A 399 -4.83 12.04 -17.32
CA ARG A 399 -4.14 12.40 -16.07
C ARG A 399 -4.99 13.34 -15.21
N ASN A 400 -5.69 14.30 -15.84
CA ASN A 400 -6.54 15.25 -15.13
C ASN A 400 -7.75 14.57 -14.49
N TYR A 401 -8.15 13.41 -15.01
CA TYR A 401 -9.24 12.60 -14.46
C TYR A 401 -8.74 11.50 -13.49
N GLY A 402 -7.43 11.38 -13.29
CA GLY A 402 -6.86 10.32 -12.43
C GLY A 402 -7.09 8.92 -12.99
N VAL A 403 -7.10 8.79 -14.32
CA VAL A 403 -7.24 7.51 -15.02
C VAL A 403 -5.87 6.89 -15.21
N SER A 404 -5.68 5.66 -14.71
CA SER A 404 -4.52 4.82 -15.00
C SER A 404 -4.79 3.94 -16.21
N LEU A 405 -3.93 4.04 -17.21
CA LEU A 405 -3.97 3.23 -18.42
C LEU A 405 -3.01 2.04 -18.25
N ILE A 406 -3.55 0.82 -18.23
CA ILE A 406 -2.81 -0.39 -17.84
C ILE A 406 -2.92 -1.45 -18.93
N SER A 407 -1.77 -1.95 -19.42
CA SER A 407 -1.72 -3.11 -20.33
C SER A 407 -1.71 -4.42 -19.54
N VAL A 408 -2.58 -5.35 -19.92
CA VAL A 408 -2.62 -6.70 -19.36
C VAL A 408 -1.73 -7.71 -20.11
N GLU A 409 -1.04 -7.26 -21.17
CA GLU A 409 -0.19 -8.07 -22.06
C GLU A 409 -0.91 -9.29 -22.66
N GLY A 410 -1.76 -9.02 -23.64
CA GLY A 410 -2.59 -9.99 -24.31
C GLY A 410 -3.94 -10.19 -23.60
N LEU A 411 -4.49 -11.39 -23.68
CA LEU A 411 -5.85 -11.70 -23.20
C LEU A 411 -5.89 -12.07 -21.69
N ASN A 412 -5.10 -11.40 -20.84
CA ASN A 412 -4.99 -11.73 -19.42
C ASN A 412 -6.03 -11.03 -18.52
N PHE A 413 -7.04 -10.37 -19.10
CA PHE A 413 -8.08 -9.63 -18.39
C PHE A 413 -8.75 -10.45 -17.28
N ASP A 414 -8.96 -11.74 -17.51
CA ASP A 414 -9.59 -12.68 -16.58
C ASP A 414 -8.87 -12.85 -15.23
N SER A 415 -7.61 -12.45 -15.16
CA SER A 415 -6.85 -12.41 -13.91
C SER A 415 -7.03 -11.09 -13.15
N PHE A 416 -7.29 -9.98 -13.84
CA PHE A 416 -7.40 -8.65 -13.25
C PHE A 416 -8.84 -8.27 -12.90
N LEU A 417 -9.81 -8.59 -13.78
CA LEU A 417 -11.20 -8.17 -13.63
C LEU A 417 -11.88 -8.61 -12.34
N PRO A 418 -11.59 -9.79 -11.76
CA PRO A 418 -12.20 -10.18 -10.49
C PRO A 418 -11.92 -9.24 -9.30
N LEU A 419 -10.87 -8.39 -9.40
CA LEU A 419 -10.56 -7.38 -8.39
C LEU A 419 -11.52 -6.17 -8.41
N PHE A 420 -12.36 -6.02 -9.44
CA PHE A 420 -13.15 -4.81 -9.66
C PHE A 420 -14.65 -5.12 -9.76
N GLY A 421 -15.48 -4.13 -9.46
CA GLY A 421 -16.92 -4.20 -9.57
C GLY A 421 -17.68 -3.93 -8.27
N GLU A 422 -18.99 -4.14 -8.29
CA GLU A 422 -19.87 -3.84 -7.14
C GLU A 422 -19.51 -4.58 -5.85
N LYS A 423 -18.96 -5.77 -5.98
CA LYS A 423 -18.56 -6.63 -4.84
C LYS A 423 -17.06 -6.61 -4.55
N ALA A 424 -16.31 -5.75 -5.24
CA ALA A 424 -14.87 -5.67 -5.19
C ALA A 424 -14.41 -4.21 -5.12
N ILE A 425 -13.29 -3.85 -5.76
CA ILE A 425 -12.83 -2.46 -5.83
C ILE A 425 -13.82 -1.65 -6.68
N LYS A 426 -14.51 -0.71 -6.07
CA LYS A 426 -15.59 0.10 -6.66
C LYS A 426 -15.02 1.34 -7.35
N VAL A 427 -14.23 1.15 -8.40
CA VAL A 427 -13.72 2.24 -9.25
C VAL A 427 -14.17 2.03 -10.69
N PRO A 428 -14.41 3.10 -11.46
CA PRO A 428 -14.76 2.97 -12.88
C PRO A 428 -13.63 2.28 -13.65
N VAL A 429 -13.96 1.18 -14.33
CA VAL A 429 -13.05 0.39 -15.17
C VAL A 429 -13.62 0.29 -16.58
N ALA A 430 -12.86 0.74 -17.57
CA ALA A 430 -13.11 0.50 -18.98
C ALA A 430 -12.12 -0.55 -19.49
N VAL A 431 -12.59 -1.57 -20.16
CA VAL A 431 -11.74 -2.56 -20.83
C VAL A 431 -11.86 -2.33 -22.33
N ILE A 432 -10.74 -2.12 -23.00
CA ILE A 432 -10.65 -2.02 -24.45
C ILE A 432 -10.02 -3.30 -24.97
N THR A 433 -10.74 -4.04 -25.79
CA THR A 433 -10.31 -5.36 -26.29
C THR A 433 -10.70 -5.53 -27.76
N ASP A 434 -10.05 -6.45 -28.44
CA ASP A 434 -10.36 -6.84 -29.80
C ASP A 434 -11.62 -7.72 -29.86
N ALA A 435 -12.39 -7.60 -30.92
CA ALA A 435 -13.57 -8.44 -31.16
C ALA A 435 -13.19 -9.79 -31.80
N ASP A 436 -12.14 -9.80 -32.61
CA ASP A 436 -11.60 -10.96 -33.35
C ASP A 436 -12.68 -11.86 -33.97
N PRO A 437 -13.60 -11.30 -34.81
CA PRO A 437 -14.67 -12.07 -35.40
C PRO A 437 -14.13 -13.11 -36.38
N VAL A 438 -14.74 -14.29 -36.36
CA VAL A 438 -14.45 -15.38 -37.31
C VAL A 438 -15.69 -15.83 -38.01
N ILE A 439 -15.55 -16.24 -39.29
CA ILE A 439 -16.59 -16.95 -40.05
C ILE A 439 -16.19 -18.43 -40.05
N ILE A 440 -17.17 -19.27 -39.75
CA ILE A 440 -17.04 -20.72 -39.88
C ILE A 440 -17.63 -21.12 -41.20
N ASP A 441 -16.83 -21.75 -42.08
CA ASP A 441 -17.29 -22.25 -43.37
C ASP A 441 -18.12 -23.54 -43.23
N GLU A 442 -18.70 -24.00 -44.33
CA GLU A 442 -19.55 -25.20 -44.40
C GLU A 442 -18.80 -26.47 -43.98
N HIS A 443 -17.47 -26.43 -43.95
CA HIS A 443 -16.59 -27.54 -43.54
C HIS A 443 -16.10 -27.38 -42.07
N GLY A 444 -16.61 -26.40 -41.30
CA GLY A 444 -16.24 -26.15 -39.92
C GLY A 444 -14.87 -25.48 -39.76
N LYS A 445 -14.29 -24.96 -40.83
CA LYS A 445 -13.01 -24.24 -40.78
C LYS A 445 -13.24 -22.77 -40.49
N SER A 446 -12.49 -22.23 -39.52
CA SER A 446 -12.54 -20.83 -39.16
C SER A 446 -11.71 -19.95 -40.10
N HIS A 447 -12.29 -18.86 -40.58
CA HIS A 447 -11.64 -17.83 -41.38
C HIS A 447 -11.75 -16.46 -40.72
N ALA A 448 -10.72 -15.63 -40.90
CA ALA A 448 -10.77 -14.25 -40.45
C ALA A 448 -11.91 -13.49 -41.16
N HIS A 449 -12.68 -12.72 -40.39
CA HIS A 449 -13.71 -11.85 -40.91
C HIS A 449 -13.26 -10.38 -40.83
N TYR A 450 -13.66 -9.61 -41.83
CA TYR A 450 -13.38 -8.18 -41.94
C TYR A 450 -14.70 -7.40 -42.03
N PRO A 451 -15.35 -7.11 -40.91
CA PRO A 451 -16.67 -6.49 -40.90
C PRO A 451 -16.63 -5.01 -41.30
N SER A 452 -17.75 -4.48 -41.80
CA SER A 452 -17.93 -3.04 -41.97
C SER A 452 -18.15 -2.35 -40.62
N ALA A 453 -18.01 -1.03 -40.55
CA ALA A 453 -18.16 -0.25 -39.32
C ALA A 453 -19.52 -0.40 -38.60
N THR A 454 -20.56 -0.80 -39.35
CA THR A 454 -21.95 -0.93 -38.85
C THR A 454 -22.46 -2.36 -38.83
N GLU A 455 -21.63 -3.33 -39.18
CA GLU A 455 -22.01 -4.75 -39.22
C GLU A 455 -22.16 -5.33 -37.82
N ALA A 456 -23.23 -6.08 -37.60
CA ALA A 456 -23.37 -6.86 -36.36
C ALA A 456 -22.46 -8.09 -36.41
N ILE A 457 -21.51 -8.19 -35.49
CA ILE A 457 -20.52 -9.25 -35.45
C ILE A 457 -20.76 -10.24 -34.32
N THR A 458 -20.26 -11.46 -34.51
CA THR A 458 -20.14 -12.43 -33.44
C THR A 458 -18.77 -12.24 -32.75
N ILE A 459 -18.79 -11.76 -31.52
CA ILE A 459 -17.58 -11.56 -30.73
C ILE A 459 -16.97 -12.89 -30.30
N SER A 460 -15.66 -12.88 -30.04
CA SER A 460 -14.89 -14.04 -29.58
C SER A 460 -15.42 -14.60 -28.24
N SER A 461 -15.08 -15.84 -27.92
CA SER A 461 -15.40 -16.44 -26.61
C SER A 461 -14.79 -15.63 -25.47
N ASN A 462 -13.54 -15.19 -25.60
CA ASN A 462 -12.86 -14.37 -24.58
C ASN A 462 -13.59 -13.07 -24.30
N THR A 463 -14.04 -12.36 -25.35
CA THR A 463 -14.80 -11.12 -25.19
C THR A 463 -16.18 -11.37 -24.55
N LYS A 464 -16.81 -12.53 -24.85
CA LYS A 464 -18.04 -12.96 -24.17
C LYS A 464 -17.82 -13.22 -22.69
N ASP A 465 -16.75 -13.93 -22.36
CA ASP A 465 -16.40 -14.25 -20.97
C ASP A 465 -16.08 -12.97 -20.20
N MET A 466 -15.33 -12.03 -20.77
CA MET A 466 -15.10 -10.72 -20.16
C MET A 466 -16.40 -9.95 -19.89
N LYS A 467 -17.37 -9.99 -20.80
CA LYS A 467 -18.67 -9.34 -20.61
C LYS A 467 -19.48 -9.88 -19.44
N THR A 468 -19.16 -11.07 -18.93
CA THR A 468 -19.79 -11.59 -17.71
C THR A 468 -19.38 -10.82 -16.44
N HIS A 469 -18.30 -10.05 -16.51
CA HIS A 469 -17.83 -9.16 -15.43
C HIS A 469 -18.40 -7.74 -15.53
N GLU A 470 -19.23 -7.43 -16.53
CA GLU A 470 -19.85 -6.10 -16.65
C GLU A 470 -20.83 -5.84 -15.51
N ASP A 471 -20.66 -4.68 -14.89
CA ASP A 471 -21.59 -4.15 -13.87
C ASP A 471 -21.64 -2.61 -13.94
N THR A 472 -22.00 -1.95 -12.84
CA THR A 472 -22.03 -0.48 -12.76
C THR A 472 -20.64 0.15 -12.90
N PHE A 473 -19.58 -0.53 -12.46
CA PHE A 473 -18.21 -0.03 -12.45
C PHE A 473 -17.38 -0.53 -13.63
N VAL A 474 -17.57 -1.78 -14.04
CA VAL A 474 -16.80 -2.44 -15.09
C VAL A 474 -17.59 -2.47 -16.39
N ARG A 475 -17.01 -1.95 -17.48
CA ARG A 475 -17.59 -1.97 -18.81
C ARG A 475 -16.58 -2.43 -19.84
N ILE A 476 -17.04 -3.29 -20.78
CA ILE A 476 -16.20 -3.87 -21.83
C ILE A 476 -16.54 -3.20 -23.16
N PHE A 477 -15.52 -2.64 -23.81
CA PHE A 477 -15.63 -1.95 -25.08
C PHE A 477 -14.80 -2.67 -26.13
N HIS A 478 -15.39 -2.99 -27.26
CA HIS A 478 -14.71 -3.63 -28.38
C HIS A 478 -15.14 -2.98 -29.71
N GLY A 479 -14.25 -3.02 -30.67
CA GLY A 479 -14.51 -2.59 -32.03
C GLY A 479 -15.11 -3.70 -32.88
N GLN A 480 -14.86 -3.61 -34.19
CA GLN A 480 -15.35 -4.57 -35.19
C GLN A 480 -14.39 -5.77 -35.36
N LYS A 481 -13.05 -5.54 -35.25
CA LYS A 481 -12.03 -6.60 -35.36
C LYS A 481 -10.91 -6.36 -34.39
N THR A 482 -9.91 -5.58 -34.75
CA THR A 482 -8.77 -5.18 -33.92
C THR A 482 -8.63 -3.66 -33.95
N PHE A 483 -7.85 -3.14 -33.01
CA PHE A 483 -7.60 -1.70 -32.94
C PHE A 483 -7.15 -1.12 -34.30
N GLU A 484 -6.15 -1.75 -34.94
CA GLU A 484 -5.60 -1.20 -36.19
C GLU A 484 -6.57 -1.32 -37.37
N TYR A 485 -7.36 -2.38 -37.42
CA TYR A 485 -8.38 -2.54 -38.43
C TYR A 485 -9.50 -1.50 -38.29
N ASP A 486 -10.00 -1.33 -37.07
CA ASP A 486 -11.07 -0.38 -36.77
C ASP A 486 -10.61 1.06 -36.98
N PHE A 487 -9.35 1.37 -36.69
CA PHE A 487 -8.77 2.66 -37.00
C PHE A 487 -8.68 2.90 -38.52
N ALA A 488 -8.37 1.86 -39.30
CA ALA A 488 -8.29 1.92 -40.76
C ALA A 488 -9.68 2.04 -41.46
N LEU A 489 -10.77 1.73 -40.78
CA LEU A 489 -12.11 1.92 -41.35
C LEU A 489 -12.44 3.40 -41.69
N HIS A 490 -11.75 4.33 -41.03
CA HIS A 490 -11.93 5.77 -41.24
C HIS A 490 -10.94 6.31 -42.29
N GLU A 491 -11.43 7.10 -43.25
CA GLU A 491 -10.60 7.65 -44.35
C GLU A 491 -9.46 8.53 -43.83
N GLU A 492 -9.74 9.43 -42.89
CA GLU A 492 -8.76 10.34 -42.31
C GLU A 492 -7.61 9.56 -41.67
N ASN A 493 -7.90 8.45 -41.02
CA ASN A 493 -6.93 7.63 -40.30
C ASN A 493 -6.00 6.87 -41.24
N ARG A 494 -6.51 6.38 -42.40
CA ARG A 494 -5.71 5.64 -43.38
C ARG A 494 -4.52 6.45 -43.90
N SER A 495 -4.72 7.75 -44.12
CA SER A 495 -3.64 8.64 -44.54
C SER A 495 -2.50 8.70 -43.56
N ALA A 496 -2.81 8.80 -42.25
CA ALA A 496 -1.81 8.76 -41.16
C ALA A 496 -1.13 7.38 -41.08
N MET A 497 -1.90 6.30 -41.20
CA MET A 497 -1.37 4.93 -41.18
C MET A 497 -0.39 4.66 -42.34
N LEU A 498 -0.73 5.11 -43.54
CA LEU A 498 0.14 4.98 -44.72
C LEU A 498 1.43 5.82 -44.56
N ALA A 499 1.33 7.03 -44.02
CA ALA A 499 2.47 7.87 -43.76
C ALA A 499 3.44 7.20 -42.74
N ALA A 500 2.91 6.70 -41.62
CA ALA A 500 3.67 5.97 -40.62
C ALA A 500 4.30 4.68 -41.19
N LEU A 501 3.56 3.96 -42.02
CA LEU A 501 4.05 2.75 -42.68
C LEU A 501 5.18 3.06 -43.67
N LYS A 502 5.08 4.12 -44.44
CA LYS A 502 6.13 4.56 -45.38
C LYS A 502 7.42 4.96 -44.65
N GLU A 503 7.30 5.57 -43.48
CA GLU A 503 8.44 5.91 -42.64
C GLU A 503 9.20 4.65 -42.21
N LEU A 504 8.50 3.62 -41.74
CA LEU A 504 9.09 2.37 -41.25
C LEU A 504 9.51 1.42 -42.37
N HIS A 505 8.67 1.31 -43.41
CA HIS A 505 8.79 0.35 -44.49
C HIS A 505 8.41 0.99 -45.83
N PRO A 506 9.28 1.82 -46.45
CA PRO A 506 8.96 2.62 -47.64
C PRO A 506 8.35 1.81 -48.81
N ASN A 507 8.93 0.64 -49.10
CA ASN A 507 8.45 -0.22 -50.21
C ASN A 507 7.06 -0.80 -49.90
N ILE A 508 6.84 -1.30 -48.68
CA ILE A 508 5.53 -1.85 -48.28
C ILE A 508 4.46 -0.74 -48.28
N GLY A 509 4.85 0.44 -47.78
CA GLY A 509 3.93 1.59 -47.75
C GLY A 509 3.53 2.06 -49.14
N ALA A 510 4.46 2.09 -50.09
CA ALA A 510 4.17 2.45 -51.48
C ALA A 510 3.25 1.43 -52.17
N ASP A 511 3.56 0.13 -52.00
CA ASP A 511 2.72 -0.95 -52.56
C ASP A 511 1.31 -0.91 -52.01
N LEU A 512 1.13 -0.77 -50.70
CA LEU A 512 -0.16 -0.72 -50.05
C LEU A 512 -0.96 0.57 -50.35
N GLU A 513 -0.29 1.69 -50.54
CA GLU A 513 -0.98 2.91 -50.98
C GLU A 513 -1.70 2.71 -52.33
N VAL A 514 -1.01 2.07 -53.29
CA VAL A 514 -1.60 1.75 -54.61
C VAL A 514 -2.74 0.74 -54.45
N GLU A 515 -2.52 -0.32 -53.63
CA GLU A 515 -3.54 -1.34 -53.42
C GLU A 515 -4.78 -0.77 -52.74
N VAL A 516 -4.64 -0.03 -51.64
CA VAL A 516 -5.74 0.64 -50.95
C VAL A 516 -6.47 1.63 -51.84
N GLY A 517 -5.73 2.41 -52.68
CA GLY A 517 -6.30 3.32 -53.63
C GLY A 517 -7.15 2.66 -54.74
N SER A 518 -6.88 1.38 -55.01
CA SER A 518 -7.66 0.60 -56.00
C SER A 518 -9.00 0.07 -55.48
N LYS A 519 -9.21 0.08 -54.15
CA LYS A 519 -10.43 -0.46 -53.52
C LYS A 519 -11.57 0.56 -53.54
N VAL A 520 -12.81 0.06 -53.53
CA VAL A 520 -13.99 0.91 -53.73
C VAL A 520 -14.52 1.46 -52.39
N ASP A 521 -14.70 0.60 -51.41
CA ASP A 521 -15.32 0.96 -50.14
C ASP A 521 -14.33 0.96 -48.96
N ASP A 522 -14.73 1.57 -47.84
CA ASP A 522 -13.89 1.74 -46.66
C ASP A 522 -13.49 0.40 -46.01
N ARG A 523 -14.39 -0.60 -46.05
CA ARG A 523 -14.12 -1.96 -45.56
C ARG A 523 -12.99 -2.60 -46.36
N GLN A 524 -13.08 -2.60 -47.69
CA GLN A 524 -12.07 -3.18 -48.58
C GLN A 524 -10.71 -2.47 -48.43
N LYS A 525 -10.73 -1.14 -48.27
CA LYS A 525 -9.55 -0.33 -48.03
C LYS A 525 -8.89 -0.68 -46.70
N ALA A 526 -9.68 -0.82 -45.61
CA ALA A 526 -9.20 -1.22 -44.31
C ALA A 526 -8.66 -2.66 -44.31
N GLU A 527 -9.35 -3.60 -44.97
CA GLU A 527 -8.91 -4.98 -45.13
C GLU A 527 -7.56 -5.06 -45.87
N ALA A 528 -7.43 -4.36 -46.99
CA ALA A 528 -6.18 -4.33 -47.75
C ALA A 528 -5.00 -3.76 -46.94
N LEU A 529 -5.25 -2.64 -46.24
CA LEU A 529 -4.22 -2.03 -45.38
C LEU A 529 -3.83 -2.94 -44.23
N PHE A 530 -4.81 -3.45 -43.47
CA PHE A 530 -4.57 -4.29 -42.31
C PHE A 530 -3.90 -5.62 -42.66
N SER A 531 -4.47 -6.37 -43.64
CA SER A 531 -3.93 -7.66 -44.05
C SER A 531 -2.55 -7.53 -44.69
N GLY A 532 -2.32 -6.49 -45.47
CA GLY A 532 -1.03 -6.18 -46.07
C GLY A 532 0.05 -5.80 -45.07
N MET A 533 -0.33 -5.38 -43.87
CA MET A 533 0.59 -5.08 -42.75
C MET A 533 0.76 -6.27 -41.82
N PHE A 534 -0.31 -6.87 -41.34
CA PHE A 534 -0.32 -7.78 -40.18
C PHE A 534 -0.69 -9.23 -40.50
N GLU A 535 -1.28 -9.53 -41.66
CA GLU A 535 -1.66 -10.88 -42.09
C GLU A 535 -1.02 -11.26 -43.44
N ARG A 536 0.29 -10.97 -43.56
CA ARG A 536 1.04 -11.18 -44.80
C ARG A 536 1.24 -12.65 -45.13
N PRO A 537 1.28 -13.02 -46.45
CA PRO A 537 1.48 -14.41 -46.85
C PRO A 537 2.71 -15.08 -46.27
N LYS A 538 2.65 -16.42 -46.12
CA LYS A 538 3.80 -17.22 -45.64
C LYS A 538 5.08 -16.83 -46.36
N GLY A 539 6.15 -16.56 -45.58
CA GLY A 539 7.47 -16.15 -46.08
C GLY A 539 7.71 -14.63 -46.06
N LYS A 540 6.68 -13.82 -45.85
CA LYS A 540 6.84 -12.36 -45.62
C LYS A 540 6.65 -12.06 -44.14
N LYS A 541 7.50 -11.18 -43.58
CA LYS A 541 7.37 -10.74 -42.19
C LYS A 541 6.25 -9.72 -42.06
N ASN A 542 5.44 -9.85 -41.03
CA ASN A 542 4.46 -8.84 -40.63
C ASN A 542 5.15 -7.59 -40.09
N VAL A 543 4.48 -6.47 -40.20
CA VAL A 543 4.86 -5.21 -39.53
C VAL A 543 4.68 -5.42 -38.02
N GLN A 544 5.63 -4.91 -37.24
CA GLN A 544 5.54 -5.00 -35.79
C GLN A 544 4.55 -3.95 -35.25
N LYS A 545 3.49 -4.40 -34.57
CA LYS A 545 2.40 -3.54 -34.07
C LYS A 545 2.92 -2.39 -33.18
N GLY A 546 3.83 -2.66 -32.24
CA GLY A 546 4.38 -1.65 -31.34
C GLY A 546 5.20 -0.55 -32.07
N ALA A 547 6.08 -0.94 -32.99
CA ALA A 547 6.84 0.01 -33.80
C ALA A 547 5.91 0.86 -34.71
N PHE A 548 4.89 0.21 -35.27
CA PHE A 548 3.88 0.89 -36.08
C PHE A 548 3.05 1.88 -35.26
N ALA A 549 2.60 1.49 -34.06
CA ALA A 549 1.84 2.38 -33.18
C ALA A 549 2.67 3.61 -32.77
N GLN A 550 3.96 3.44 -32.51
CA GLN A 550 4.88 4.54 -32.20
C GLN A 550 5.02 5.52 -33.38
N ALA A 551 5.25 5.03 -34.60
CA ALA A 551 5.33 5.86 -35.79
C ALA A 551 3.99 6.54 -36.10
N LEU A 552 2.86 5.83 -35.93
CA LEU A 552 1.53 6.39 -36.12
C LEU A 552 1.23 7.50 -35.11
N ALA A 553 1.59 7.30 -33.84
CA ALA A 553 1.43 8.31 -32.80
C ALA A 553 2.22 9.57 -33.13
N ALA A 554 3.49 9.43 -33.57
CA ALA A 554 4.31 10.56 -34.00
C ALA A 554 3.69 11.31 -35.20
N GLN A 555 3.20 10.60 -36.23
CA GLN A 555 2.53 11.23 -37.38
C GLN A 555 1.28 12.02 -36.97
N ILE A 556 0.49 11.52 -36.01
CA ILE A 556 -0.73 12.18 -35.54
C ILE A 556 -0.39 13.42 -34.69
N ASP A 557 0.65 13.34 -33.86
CA ASP A 557 1.01 14.41 -32.92
C ASP A 557 1.74 15.56 -33.65
N ASP A 558 2.78 15.23 -34.43
CA ASP A 558 3.64 16.21 -35.11
C ASP A 558 2.90 16.98 -36.21
N ASN A 559 1.99 16.31 -36.94
CA ASN A 559 1.33 16.92 -38.09
C ASN A 559 -0.04 17.53 -37.76
N HIS A 560 -0.46 17.51 -36.50
CA HIS A 560 -1.79 17.98 -36.05
C HIS A 560 -2.94 17.45 -36.90
N LEU A 561 -2.84 16.22 -37.38
CA LEU A 561 -3.81 15.62 -38.29
C LEU A 561 -5.18 15.50 -37.64
N LYS A 562 -6.23 15.77 -38.40
CA LYS A 562 -7.56 15.36 -37.99
C LYS A 562 -7.65 13.84 -38.14
N ILE A 563 -8.04 13.19 -37.08
CA ILE A 563 -8.29 11.75 -37.04
C ILE A 563 -9.70 11.48 -36.55
N ALA A 564 -10.30 10.43 -37.05
CA ALA A 564 -11.55 9.90 -36.53
C ALA A 564 -11.26 8.95 -35.38
N ILE A 565 -11.90 9.17 -34.25
CA ILE A 565 -11.73 8.29 -33.07
C ILE A 565 -12.79 7.19 -33.16
N PRO A 566 -12.41 5.89 -33.17
CA PRO A 566 -13.38 4.80 -33.16
C PRO A 566 -14.36 4.94 -31.99
N THR A 567 -15.64 4.72 -32.25
CA THR A 567 -16.73 5.00 -31.29
C THR A 567 -16.54 4.27 -29.96
N TYR A 568 -16.13 3.00 -30.00
CA TYR A 568 -15.92 2.20 -28.80
C TYR A 568 -14.80 2.76 -27.90
N ILE A 569 -13.75 3.35 -28.50
CA ILE A 569 -12.67 4.02 -27.76
C ILE A 569 -13.19 5.30 -27.11
N ALA A 570 -13.93 6.11 -27.87
CA ALA A 570 -14.51 7.34 -27.32
C ALA A 570 -15.48 7.04 -26.16
N GLU A 571 -16.26 5.96 -26.25
CA GLU A 571 -17.16 5.52 -25.20
C GLU A 571 -16.42 4.98 -23.98
N ALA A 572 -15.33 4.22 -24.18
CA ALA A 572 -14.47 3.73 -23.11
C ALA A 572 -13.82 4.88 -22.32
N VAL A 573 -13.24 5.85 -23.04
CA VAL A 573 -12.65 7.06 -22.44
C VAL A 573 -13.72 7.86 -21.68
N LYS A 574 -14.90 8.05 -22.28
CA LYS A 574 -16.02 8.75 -21.63
C LYS A 574 -16.50 8.02 -20.38
N HIS A 575 -16.56 6.68 -20.38
CA HIS A 575 -16.92 5.90 -19.20
C HIS A 575 -15.90 6.08 -18.09
N ALA A 576 -14.60 5.95 -18.40
CA ALA A 576 -13.52 6.12 -17.43
C ALA A 576 -13.43 7.58 -16.91
N CYS A 577 -13.75 8.59 -17.73
CA CYS A 577 -13.67 10.00 -17.37
C CYS A 577 -14.98 10.58 -16.79
N LYS A 578 -16.02 9.76 -16.55
CA LYS A 578 -17.24 10.28 -15.89
C LYS A 578 -16.91 10.87 -14.53
N PRO A 579 -17.51 12.03 -14.17
CA PRO A 579 -17.27 12.70 -12.89
C PRO A 579 -17.70 11.90 -11.68
#